data_3672416ef8b5565a121e8f988b106d4c
#
_entry.id   3672416ef8b5565a121e8f988b106d4c
#
_cell.length_a   1.000
_cell.length_b   1.000
_cell.length_c   1.000
_cell.angle_alpha   90.00
_cell.angle_beta   90.00
_cell.angle_gamma   90.00
#
_symmetry.space_group_name_H-M   'P 1'
#
loop_
_entity.id
_entity.type
_entity.pdbx_description
1 polymer ?
#
loop_
_entity_poly.entity_id
_entity_poly.type
_entity_poly.pdbx_seq_one_letter_code
_entity_poly.pdbx_strand_id
1 'polypeptide(L)'
;MIRYLAALALAAGLVACSVVDTMVDGFKHTRAVESALEASLGSRPAVGFNWHNGRLTQVSVTFPQLVDEKPLRDLAETVRAAVTKEFKQTPDAIVLGFTLKAAPTKSAQLQ
;
A
#
# COMPACT_ATOMS: atom_id res chain seq x y z
N MET A 1 39.01 25.80 -4.60
CA MET A 1 38.76 24.88 -3.50
C MET A 1 37.32 24.98 -2.99
N ILE A 2 36.82 26.16 -2.71
CA ILE A 2 35.45 26.35 -2.22
C ILE A 2 34.42 25.82 -3.20
N ARG A 3 34.64 25.94 -4.50
CA ARG A 3 33.73 25.45 -5.54
C ARG A 3 33.58 23.93 -5.53
N TYR A 4 34.68 23.22 -5.26
CA TYR A 4 34.64 21.75 -5.23
C TYR A 4 33.87 21.21 -4.02
N LEU A 5 34.02 21.88 -2.87
CA LEU A 5 33.29 21.52 -1.67
C LEU A 5 31.78 21.73 -1.84
N ALA A 6 31.38 22.81 -2.50
CA ALA A 6 29.98 23.09 -2.80
C ALA A 6 29.41 22.05 -3.75
N ALA A 7 30.16 21.62 -4.75
CA ALA A 7 29.74 20.59 -5.69
C ALA A 7 29.56 19.24 -5.01
N LEU A 8 30.45 18.89 -4.09
CA LEU A 8 30.34 17.66 -3.32
C LEU A 8 29.11 17.66 -2.42
N ALA A 9 28.82 18.78 -1.78
CA ALA A 9 27.62 18.92 -0.93
C ALA A 9 26.35 18.77 -1.75
N LEU A 10 26.31 19.33 -2.95
CA LEU A 10 25.16 19.17 -3.86
C LEU A 10 24.96 17.74 -4.28
N ALA A 11 26.03 17.01 -4.60
CA ALA A 11 25.93 15.61 -4.99
C ALA A 11 25.37 14.75 -3.85
N ALA A 12 25.83 14.98 -2.63
CA ALA A 12 25.31 14.27 -1.46
C ALA A 12 23.84 14.58 -1.22
N GLY A 13 23.43 15.83 -1.41
CA GLY A 13 22.05 16.24 -1.28
C GLY A 13 21.14 15.57 -2.31
N LEU A 14 21.60 15.43 -3.55
CA LEU A 14 20.84 14.75 -4.60
C LEU A 14 20.59 13.29 -4.28
N VAL A 15 21.58 12.57 -3.76
CA VAL A 15 21.43 11.17 -3.38
C VAL A 15 20.40 11.03 -2.25
N ALA A 16 20.48 11.89 -1.23
CA ALA A 16 19.53 11.88 -0.12
C ALA A 16 18.10 12.18 -0.60
N CYS A 17 17.93 13.14 -1.50
CA CYS A 17 16.63 13.47 -2.07
C CYS A 17 16.03 12.29 -2.84
N SER A 18 16.82 11.54 -3.59
CA SER A 18 16.32 10.38 -4.34
C SER A 18 15.74 9.32 -3.43
N VAL A 19 16.38 9.03 -2.29
CA VAL A 19 15.86 8.05 -1.33
C VAL A 19 14.55 8.52 -0.72
N VAL A 20 14.51 9.80 -0.30
CA VAL A 20 13.30 10.38 0.29
C VAL A 20 12.16 10.38 -0.72
N ASP A 21 12.43 10.75 -1.97
CA ASP A 21 11.42 10.77 -3.03
C ASP A 21 10.82 9.39 -3.27
N THR A 22 11.63 8.34 -3.25
CA THR A 22 11.16 6.97 -3.42
C THR A 22 10.18 6.59 -2.30
N MET A 23 10.49 6.93 -1.06
CA MET A 23 9.61 6.65 0.07
C MET A 23 8.31 7.45 -0.01
N VAL A 24 8.40 8.74 -0.34
CA VAL A 24 7.22 9.60 -0.48
C VAL A 24 6.31 9.09 -1.59
N ASP A 25 6.88 8.68 -2.72
CA ASP A 25 6.11 8.12 -3.83
C ASP A 25 5.39 6.84 -3.41
N GLY A 26 6.06 5.97 -2.64
CA GLY A 26 5.45 4.77 -2.10
C GLY A 26 4.20 5.07 -1.28
N PHE A 27 4.29 6.03 -0.36
CA PHE A 27 3.15 6.44 0.45
C PHE A 27 2.04 7.07 -0.38
N LYS A 28 2.37 7.85 -1.40
CA LYS A 28 1.36 8.40 -2.31
C LYS A 28 0.61 7.29 -3.02
N HIS A 29 1.31 6.26 -3.45
CA HIS A 29 0.69 5.12 -4.14
C HIS A 29 -0.23 4.35 -3.21
N THR A 30 0.16 4.14 -1.95
CA THR A 30 -0.72 3.46 -0.99
C THR A 30 -1.99 4.26 -0.75
N ARG A 31 -1.90 5.56 -0.60
CA ARG A 31 -3.06 6.42 -0.42
C ARG A 31 -3.96 6.44 -1.64
N ALA A 32 -3.37 6.41 -2.83
CA ALA A 32 -4.14 6.35 -4.07
C ALA A 32 -4.93 5.05 -4.17
N VAL A 33 -4.32 3.93 -3.81
CA VAL A 33 -5.01 2.64 -3.76
C VAL A 33 -6.15 2.67 -2.73
N GLU A 34 -5.88 3.19 -1.53
CA GLU A 34 -6.90 3.31 -0.49
C GLU A 34 -8.09 4.12 -0.95
N SER A 35 -7.84 5.26 -1.58
CA SER A 35 -8.89 6.13 -2.08
C SER A 35 -9.69 5.49 -3.22
N ALA A 36 -9.01 4.81 -4.13
CA ALA A 36 -9.64 4.13 -5.25
C ALA A 36 -10.56 3.01 -4.75
N LEU A 37 -10.11 2.24 -3.77
CA LEU A 37 -10.89 1.14 -3.22
C LEU A 37 -12.05 1.66 -2.36
N GLU A 38 -11.86 2.75 -1.64
CA GLU A 38 -12.97 3.39 -0.92
C GLU A 38 -14.06 3.84 -1.88
N ALA A 39 -13.69 4.45 -3.00
CA ALA A 39 -14.65 4.89 -4.00
C ALA A 39 -15.39 3.72 -4.65
N SER A 40 -14.68 2.62 -4.92
CA SER A 40 -15.26 1.44 -5.59
C SER A 40 -16.07 0.55 -4.66
N LEU A 41 -15.65 0.42 -3.41
CA LEU A 41 -16.19 -0.58 -2.48
C LEU A 41 -16.91 0.00 -1.28
N GLY A 42 -16.80 1.31 -1.07
CA GLY A 42 -17.40 1.98 0.08
C GLY A 42 -16.66 1.73 1.40
N SER A 43 -15.53 1.04 1.36
CA SER A 43 -14.73 0.75 2.55
C SER A 43 -13.27 1.08 2.26
N ARG A 44 -12.64 1.84 3.15
CA ARG A 44 -11.24 2.24 2.98
C ARG A 44 -10.33 1.24 3.66
N PRO A 45 -9.52 0.50 2.90
CA PRO A 45 -8.57 -0.43 3.49
C PRO A 45 -7.30 0.28 3.95
N ALA A 46 -6.51 -0.41 4.76
CA ALA A 46 -5.14 -0.01 5.07
C ALA A 46 -4.22 -0.71 4.06
N VAL A 47 -3.39 0.07 3.37
CA VAL A 47 -2.49 -0.46 2.34
C VAL A 47 -1.05 -0.30 2.81
N GLY A 48 -0.30 -1.37 2.77
CA GLY A 48 1.13 -1.39 3.06
C GLY A 48 1.90 -1.97 1.88
N PHE A 49 3.22 -1.81 1.91
CA PHE A 49 4.06 -2.35 0.85
C PHE A 49 5.44 -2.71 1.40
N ASN A 50 6.10 -3.65 0.71
CA ASN A 50 7.46 -4.05 1.02
C ASN A 50 8.33 -3.93 -0.23
N TRP A 51 9.54 -3.42 -0.03
CA TRP A 51 10.56 -3.30 -1.06
C TRP A 51 11.74 -4.17 -0.70
N HIS A 52 12.38 -4.70 -1.73
CA HIS A 52 13.63 -5.42 -1.58
C HIS A 52 14.52 -5.14 -2.78
N ASN A 53 15.68 -4.54 -2.55
CA ASN A 53 16.63 -4.17 -3.59
C ASN A 53 16.01 -3.35 -4.74
N GLY A 54 15.19 -2.36 -4.38
CA GLY A 54 14.53 -1.48 -5.35
C GLY A 54 13.35 -2.10 -6.06
N ARG A 55 12.95 -3.31 -5.69
CA ARG A 55 11.85 -4.03 -6.29
C ARG A 55 10.67 -4.09 -5.32
N LEU A 56 9.48 -3.81 -5.82
CA LEU A 56 8.25 -3.94 -5.04
C LEU A 56 7.90 -5.43 -4.94
N THR A 57 8.05 -6.00 -3.75
CA THR A 57 7.84 -7.43 -3.55
C THR A 57 6.42 -7.76 -3.13
N GLN A 58 5.80 -6.90 -2.32
CA GLN A 58 4.49 -7.19 -1.77
C GLN A 58 3.72 -5.91 -1.53
N VAL A 59 2.42 -5.96 -1.82
CA VAL A 59 1.46 -4.95 -1.40
C VAL A 59 0.41 -5.66 -0.57
N SER A 60 0.16 -5.16 0.64
CA SER A 60 -0.86 -5.72 1.52
C SER A 60 -2.04 -4.77 1.58
N VAL A 61 -3.23 -5.31 1.44
CA VAL A 61 -4.49 -4.56 1.49
C VAL A 61 -5.36 -5.22 2.54
N THR A 62 -5.61 -4.50 3.64
CA THR A 62 -6.39 -5.03 4.76
C THR A 62 -7.63 -4.17 4.97
N PHE A 63 -8.79 -4.77 4.84
CA PHE A 63 -10.05 -4.09 5.09
C PHE A 63 -10.39 -4.14 6.58
N PRO A 64 -11.02 -3.08 7.12
CA PRO A 64 -11.34 -3.04 8.54
C PRO A 64 -12.47 -4.01 8.93
N GLN A 65 -13.16 -4.57 7.95
CA GLN A 65 -14.23 -5.53 8.15
C GLN A 65 -14.45 -6.33 6.87
N LEU A 66 -15.26 -7.36 6.94
CA LEU A 66 -15.61 -8.13 5.75
C LEU A 66 -16.35 -7.26 4.74
N VAL A 67 -16.04 -7.49 3.47
CA VAL A 67 -16.74 -6.85 2.36
C VAL A 67 -17.71 -7.87 1.79
N ASP A 68 -18.99 -7.73 2.13
CA ASP A 68 -20.02 -8.72 1.80
C ASP A 68 -20.69 -8.48 0.45
N GLU A 69 -20.53 -7.27 -0.10
CA GLU A 69 -21.25 -6.87 -1.30
C GLU A 69 -20.73 -7.51 -2.57
N LYS A 70 -19.53 -8.06 -2.54
CA LYS A 70 -18.90 -8.69 -3.71
C LYS A 70 -18.39 -10.06 -3.38
N PRO A 71 -18.49 -11.02 -4.34
CA PRO A 71 -17.79 -12.29 -4.20
C PRO A 71 -16.28 -12.05 -4.05
N LEU A 72 -15.63 -12.92 -3.31
CA LEU A 72 -14.20 -12.77 -3.01
C LEU A 72 -13.35 -12.65 -4.27
N ARG A 73 -13.70 -13.41 -5.32
CA ARG A 73 -12.97 -13.34 -6.59
C ARG A 73 -13.07 -11.95 -7.23
N ASP A 74 -14.25 -11.37 -7.24
CA ASP A 74 -14.46 -10.05 -7.81
C ASP A 74 -13.75 -8.98 -6.97
N LEU A 75 -13.78 -9.13 -5.66
CA LEU A 75 -13.04 -8.25 -4.76
C LEU A 75 -11.54 -8.33 -5.04
N ALA A 76 -11.01 -9.53 -5.20
CA ALA A 76 -9.60 -9.72 -5.51
C ALA A 76 -9.21 -9.06 -6.82
N GLU A 77 -10.04 -9.16 -7.85
CA GLU A 77 -9.78 -8.51 -9.13
C GLU A 77 -9.82 -6.98 -9.00
N THR A 78 -10.77 -6.46 -8.24
CA THR A 78 -10.87 -5.01 -7.99
C THR A 78 -9.62 -4.51 -7.28
N VAL A 79 -9.15 -5.23 -6.27
CA VAL A 79 -7.94 -4.88 -5.52
C VAL A 79 -6.71 -4.96 -6.43
N ARG A 80 -6.59 -6.03 -7.20
CA ARG A 80 -5.47 -6.19 -8.13
C ARG A 80 -5.42 -5.05 -9.14
N ALA A 81 -6.55 -4.68 -9.71
CA ALA A 81 -6.62 -3.59 -10.67
C ALA A 81 -6.20 -2.26 -10.05
N ALA A 82 -6.64 -1.97 -8.83
CA ALA A 82 -6.27 -0.75 -8.13
C ALA A 82 -4.77 -0.69 -7.85
N VAL A 83 -4.20 -1.79 -7.37
CA VAL A 83 -2.77 -1.85 -7.06
C VAL A 83 -1.92 -1.68 -8.32
N THR A 84 -2.25 -2.40 -9.38
CA THR A 84 -1.47 -2.32 -10.63
C THR A 84 -1.60 -0.96 -11.30
N LYS A 85 -2.73 -0.29 -11.13
CA LYS A 85 -2.93 1.05 -11.70
C LYS A 85 -2.13 2.11 -10.95
N GLU A 86 -2.09 2.04 -9.63
CA GLU A 86 -1.53 3.11 -8.81
C GLU A 86 -0.05 2.96 -8.50
N PHE A 87 0.47 1.73 -8.43
CA PHE A 87 1.90 1.51 -8.21
C PHE A 87 2.64 1.47 -9.54
N LYS A 88 3.86 2.02 -9.56
CA LYS A 88 4.70 2.04 -10.76
C LYS A 88 5.22 0.67 -11.13
N GLN A 89 5.38 -0.21 -10.15
CA GLN A 89 5.82 -1.58 -10.36
C GLN A 89 4.69 -2.53 -10.00
N THR A 90 4.60 -3.64 -10.70
CA THR A 90 3.71 -4.73 -10.32
C THR A 90 4.37 -5.53 -9.20
N PRO A 91 3.76 -5.66 -8.02
CA PRO A 91 4.37 -6.44 -6.95
C PRO A 91 4.38 -7.93 -7.28
N ASP A 92 5.28 -8.67 -6.63
CA ASP A 92 5.30 -10.13 -6.79
C ASP A 92 4.05 -10.77 -6.21
N ALA A 93 3.51 -10.18 -5.14
CA ALA A 93 2.33 -10.69 -4.46
C ALA A 93 1.47 -9.54 -3.92
N ILE A 94 0.17 -9.76 -3.91
CA ILE A 94 -0.78 -8.88 -3.24
C ILE A 94 -1.45 -9.72 -2.16
N VAL A 95 -1.36 -9.27 -0.92
CA VAL A 95 -1.98 -9.95 0.22
C VAL A 95 -3.27 -9.19 0.55
N LEU A 96 -4.38 -9.89 0.51
CA LEU A 96 -5.69 -9.35 0.83
C LEU A 96 -6.14 -9.90 2.17
N GLY A 97 -6.51 -9.03 3.09
CA GLY A 97 -6.94 -9.44 4.41
C GLY A 97 -8.12 -8.65 4.91
N PHE A 98 -8.74 -9.16 5.94
CA PHE A 98 -9.86 -8.54 6.61
C PHE A 98 -9.62 -8.57 8.11
N THR A 99 -9.97 -7.49 8.78
CA THR A 99 -9.90 -7.44 10.23
C THR A 99 -11.22 -7.95 10.79
N LEU A 100 -11.15 -8.99 11.59
CA LEU A 100 -12.31 -9.56 12.24
C LEU A 100 -12.29 -9.19 13.72
N LYS A 101 -13.46 -9.00 14.30
CA LYS A 101 -13.54 -8.77 15.73
C LYS A 101 -13.11 -10.03 16.48
N ALA A 102 -12.18 -9.85 17.43
CA ALA A 102 -11.70 -10.96 18.24
C ALA A 102 -12.80 -11.56 19.10
N ALA A 103 -13.71 -10.71 19.55
CA ALA A 103 -14.88 -11.15 20.30
C ALA A 103 -16.08 -11.07 19.39
N PRO A 104 -16.44 -12.16 18.71
CA PRO A 104 -17.62 -12.15 17.87
C PRO A 104 -18.88 -12.05 18.72
N THR A 105 -19.95 -11.87 18.04
CA THR A 105 -21.26 -11.59 18.57
C THR A 105 -21.66 -12.44 19.81
N LYS A 106 -22.78 -12.11 20.41
CA LYS A 106 -23.31 -12.71 21.63
C LYS A 106 -23.27 -14.23 21.68
N SER A 107 -23.35 -14.90 20.54
CA SER A 107 -23.34 -16.36 20.52
C SER A 107 -22.04 -16.95 21.06
N ALA A 108 -20.90 -16.31 20.84
CA ALA A 108 -19.64 -16.77 21.42
C ALA A 108 -19.55 -16.51 22.92
N GLN A 109 -20.24 -15.49 23.40
CA GLN A 109 -20.24 -15.16 24.81
C GLN A 109 -21.12 -16.08 25.64
N LEU A 110 -22.10 -16.70 25.01
CA LEU A 110 -23.00 -17.62 25.67
C LEU A 110 -22.39 -19.01 25.83
N GLN A 111 -21.31 -19.27 25.17
CA GLN A 111 -20.58 -20.52 25.27
C GLN A 111 -19.47 -20.42 26.31
#